data_891bc492b2c21946b142e16fd344e229
#
_entry.id   891bc492b2c21946b142e16fd344e229
#
_cell.length_a   1.000
_cell.length_b   1.000
_cell.length_c   1.000
_cell.angle_alpha   90.00
_cell.angle_beta   90.00
_cell.angle_gamma   90.00
#
_symmetry.space_group_name_H-M   'P 1'
#
loop_
_entity.id
_entity.type
_entity.pdbx_description
1 polymer ?
#
loop_
_entity_poly.entity_id
_entity_poly.type
_entity_poly.pdbx_seq_one_letter_code
_entity_poly.pdbx_strand_id
1 'polypeptide(L)'
;LNQMMPPGEPEPVPRTIPAPAKWPKSEQLADWDLLPTKPDWSAGFADWTPGEAQALKNAKAMAPIVEAYDVDRNMPSIEGTSRLSPHLHFGEISPRAVWHAVDGHGDATTFRKELAWRDFTDGVVLTMPDYGDTNGRPKFDKLPWRSGKEAEADLKAWQTGKTGYPIVDAGMRQ
;
A
#
# COMPACT_ATOMS: atom_id res chain seq x y z
N LEU A 1 17.24 -9.16 7.82
CA LEU A 1 16.24 -9.92 8.61
C LEU A 1 16.89 -10.93 9.57
N ASN A 2 17.91 -11.67 9.18
CA ASN A 2 18.55 -12.69 10.03
C ASN A 2 19.15 -12.14 11.34
N GLN A 3 19.24 -10.83 11.49
CA GLN A 3 19.75 -10.14 12.70
C GLN A 3 18.67 -9.26 13.36
N MET A 4 17.47 -9.17 12.78
CA MET A 4 16.36 -8.43 13.37
C MET A 4 15.58 -9.32 14.34
N MET A 5 15.32 -8.81 15.51
CA MET A 5 14.36 -9.44 16.41
C MET A 5 12.95 -9.27 15.85
N PRO A 6 12.10 -10.30 15.94
CA PRO A 6 10.70 -10.13 15.59
C PRO A 6 10.06 -8.99 16.39
N PRO A 7 9.09 -8.27 15.83
CA PRO A 7 8.35 -7.27 16.61
C PRO A 7 7.61 -7.95 17.75
N GLY A 8 7.40 -7.23 18.86
CA GLY A 8 6.60 -7.74 19.97
C GLY A 8 5.18 -8.10 19.53
N GLU A 9 4.50 -8.94 20.30
CA GLU A 9 3.10 -9.29 20.05
C GLU A 9 2.20 -8.05 19.99
N PRO A 10 1.14 -8.06 19.17
CA PRO A 10 0.13 -7.00 19.17
C PRO A 10 -0.48 -6.83 20.56
N GLU A 11 -0.76 -5.58 20.93
CA GLU A 11 -1.46 -5.30 22.18
C GLU A 11 -2.87 -5.93 22.17
N PRO A 12 -3.33 -6.48 23.30
CA PRO A 12 -4.66 -7.06 23.37
C PRO A 12 -5.75 -5.99 23.18
N VAL A 13 -6.80 -6.36 22.48
CA VAL A 13 -7.96 -5.47 22.30
C VAL A 13 -8.56 -5.13 23.68
N PRO A 14 -8.73 -3.85 24.03
CA PRO A 14 -9.36 -3.47 25.30
C PRO A 14 -10.79 -4.01 25.37
N ARG A 15 -11.17 -4.56 26.51
CA ARG A 15 -12.52 -5.14 26.70
C ARG A 15 -13.63 -4.10 26.57
N THR A 16 -13.33 -2.86 26.99
CA THR A 16 -14.26 -1.74 26.93
C THR A 16 -13.50 -0.45 26.65
N ILE A 17 -14.06 0.38 25.79
CA ILE A 17 -13.62 1.76 25.61
C ILE A 17 -14.75 2.62 26.18
N PRO A 18 -14.57 3.29 27.34
CA PRO A 18 -15.62 4.10 27.92
C PRO A 18 -15.94 5.28 27.01
N ALA A 19 -17.21 5.43 26.66
CA ALA A 19 -17.69 6.59 25.94
C ALA A 19 -17.88 7.78 26.90
N PRO A 20 -17.69 9.03 26.44
CA PRO A 20 -18.01 10.21 27.25
C PRO A 20 -19.50 10.24 27.56
N ALA A 21 -19.86 10.69 28.74
CA ALA A 21 -21.24 10.81 29.18
C ALA A 21 -22.05 11.78 28.28
N LYS A 22 -21.39 12.75 27.66
CA LYS A 22 -21.97 13.69 26.70
C LYS A 22 -21.01 13.90 25.56
N TRP A 23 -21.46 13.59 24.35
CA TRP A 23 -20.69 13.88 23.13
C TRP A 23 -20.73 15.38 22.80
N PRO A 24 -19.61 15.99 22.41
CA PRO A 24 -19.61 17.35 21.88
C PRO A 24 -20.41 17.40 20.58
N LYS A 25 -20.98 18.57 20.26
CA LYS A 25 -21.55 18.83 18.95
C LYS A 25 -20.44 18.72 17.90
N SER A 26 -20.67 17.95 16.87
CA SER A 26 -19.73 17.72 15.78
C SER A 26 -20.36 18.04 14.43
N GLU A 27 -19.54 18.28 13.43
CA GLU A 27 -19.95 18.43 12.04
C GLU A 27 -20.38 17.08 11.45
N GLN A 28 -21.14 17.12 10.39
CA GLN A 28 -21.48 15.92 9.62
C GLN A 28 -20.40 15.68 8.58
N LEU A 29 -19.95 14.44 8.44
CA LEU A 29 -18.92 14.07 7.47
C LEU A 29 -19.32 14.42 6.02
N ALA A 30 -20.61 14.33 5.70
CA ALA A 30 -21.13 14.68 4.39
C ALA A 30 -20.95 16.16 4.02
N ASP A 31 -20.88 17.05 5.02
CA ASP A 31 -20.71 18.50 4.82
C ASP A 31 -19.28 18.85 4.38
N TRP A 32 -18.33 17.93 4.50
CA TRP A 32 -16.93 18.16 4.17
C TRP A 32 -16.62 18.00 2.68
N ASP A 33 -17.56 17.49 1.88
CA ASP A 33 -17.45 17.31 0.41
C ASP A 33 -16.12 16.65 -0.02
N LEU A 34 -15.73 15.57 0.68
CA LEU A 34 -14.46 14.88 0.47
C LEU A 34 -14.46 13.94 -0.73
N LEU A 35 -15.63 13.60 -1.26
CA LEU A 35 -15.72 12.66 -2.37
C LEU A 35 -15.48 13.36 -3.72
N PRO A 36 -14.70 12.76 -4.61
CA PRO A 36 -14.47 13.33 -5.94
C PRO A 36 -15.76 13.27 -6.77
N THR A 37 -16.14 14.41 -7.37
CA THR A 37 -17.35 14.50 -8.20
C THR A 37 -17.06 14.83 -9.67
N LYS A 38 -15.93 15.51 -9.95
CA LYS A 38 -15.57 15.96 -11.31
C LYS A 38 -14.05 16.00 -11.52
N PRO A 39 -13.43 14.97 -12.10
CA PRO A 39 -14.04 13.66 -12.44
C PRO A 39 -14.23 12.78 -11.19
N ASP A 40 -15.26 11.96 -11.21
CA ASP A 40 -15.39 10.88 -10.24
C ASP A 40 -14.47 9.71 -10.63
N TRP A 41 -13.36 9.60 -9.90
CA TRP A 41 -12.39 8.51 -10.06
C TRP A 41 -12.54 7.43 -8.96
N SER A 42 -13.52 7.56 -8.08
CA SER A 42 -13.72 6.66 -6.95
C SER A 42 -14.24 5.27 -7.37
N ALA A 43 -14.84 5.15 -8.54
CA ALA A 43 -15.38 3.88 -9.04
C ALA A 43 -14.35 2.74 -9.11
N GLY A 44 -13.06 3.07 -9.39
CA GLY A 44 -11.96 2.10 -9.37
C GLY A 44 -11.68 1.47 -8.01
N PHE A 45 -12.22 2.01 -6.92
CA PHE A 45 -12.05 1.50 -5.57
C PHE A 45 -13.24 0.65 -5.08
N ALA A 46 -14.22 0.36 -5.92
CA ALA A 46 -15.44 -0.37 -5.52
C ALA A 46 -15.15 -1.77 -4.94
N ASP A 47 -14.06 -2.40 -5.36
CA ASP A 47 -13.63 -3.72 -4.87
C ASP A 47 -12.86 -3.66 -3.54
N TRP A 48 -12.57 -2.47 -3.04
CA TRP A 48 -11.86 -2.27 -1.79
C TRP A 48 -12.84 -1.99 -0.65
N THR A 49 -12.73 -2.79 0.41
CA THR A 49 -13.51 -2.56 1.63
C THR A 49 -12.59 -2.02 2.71
N PRO A 50 -12.71 -0.77 3.12
CA PRO A 50 -11.88 -0.19 4.17
C PRO A 50 -12.24 -0.76 5.55
N GLY A 51 -11.32 -0.59 6.50
CA GLY A 51 -11.53 -0.89 7.91
C GLY A 51 -10.78 -2.13 8.41
N GLU A 52 -10.56 -2.14 9.72
CA GLU A 52 -9.79 -3.16 10.43
C GLU A 52 -10.31 -4.59 10.20
N ALA A 53 -11.63 -4.77 10.17
CA ALA A 53 -12.23 -6.10 9.98
C ALA A 53 -11.83 -6.74 8.64
N GLN A 54 -11.83 -5.94 7.55
CA GLN A 54 -11.39 -6.43 6.24
C GLN A 54 -9.87 -6.62 6.20
N ALA A 55 -9.11 -5.72 6.82
CA ALA A 55 -7.65 -5.85 6.93
C ALA A 55 -7.24 -7.15 7.63
N LEU A 56 -7.87 -7.48 8.76
CA LEU A 56 -7.65 -8.74 9.48
C LEU A 56 -8.05 -9.96 8.65
N LYS A 57 -9.16 -9.87 7.90
CA LYS A 57 -9.57 -10.94 6.97
C LYS A 57 -8.53 -11.17 5.88
N ASN A 58 -8.01 -10.11 5.28
CA ASN A 58 -6.96 -10.19 4.25
C ASN A 58 -5.66 -10.75 4.81
N ALA A 59 -5.25 -10.35 6.02
CA ALA A 59 -4.07 -10.89 6.68
C ALA A 59 -4.20 -12.40 6.95
N LYS A 60 -5.36 -12.85 7.41
CA LYS A 60 -5.65 -14.29 7.60
C LYS A 60 -5.68 -15.07 6.29
N ALA A 61 -6.20 -14.47 5.20
CA ALA A 61 -6.22 -15.10 3.89
C ALA A 61 -4.83 -15.24 3.29
N MET A 62 -3.90 -14.32 3.61
CA MET A 62 -2.50 -14.39 3.17
C MET A 62 -1.73 -15.53 3.86
N ALA A 63 -2.04 -15.85 5.12
CA ALA A 63 -1.28 -16.79 5.91
C ALA A 63 -1.04 -18.15 5.24
N PRO A 64 -2.06 -18.85 4.70
CA PRO A 64 -1.86 -20.17 4.09
C PRO A 64 -1.09 -20.15 2.75
N ILE A 65 -0.98 -19.00 2.09
CA ILE A 65 -0.30 -18.86 0.78
C ILE A 65 1.08 -18.20 0.88
N VAL A 66 1.52 -17.85 2.09
CA VAL A 66 2.76 -17.08 2.29
C VAL A 66 4.01 -17.84 1.86
N GLU A 67 3.99 -19.17 1.90
CA GLU A 67 5.12 -20.01 1.48
C GLU A 67 5.44 -19.89 -0.01
N ALA A 68 4.43 -19.69 -0.86
CA ALA A 68 4.61 -19.49 -2.30
C ALA A 68 4.83 -18.02 -2.68
N TYR A 69 4.78 -17.12 -1.73
CA TYR A 69 4.80 -15.67 -1.96
C TYR A 69 6.03 -15.17 -2.72
N ASP A 70 7.20 -15.76 -2.51
CA ASP A 70 8.45 -15.34 -3.17
C ASP A 70 8.41 -15.52 -4.71
N VAL A 71 7.63 -16.48 -5.19
CA VAL A 71 7.38 -16.75 -6.61
C VAL A 71 6.13 -16.02 -7.08
N ASP A 72 5.01 -16.24 -6.41
CA ASP A 72 3.68 -15.85 -6.85
C ASP A 72 3.49 -14.32 -6.93
N ARG A 73 4.15 -13.58 -6.06
CA ARG A 73 4.14 -12.10 -6.12
C ARG A 73 4.67 -11.51 -7.43
N ASN A 74 5.47 -12.27 -8.17
CA ASN A 74 6.06 -11.82 -9.43
C ASN A 74 5.19 -12.17 -10.65
N MET A 75 4.07 -12.84 -10.44
CA MET A 75 3.19 -13.32 -11.51
C MET A 75 1.88 -12.50 -11.53
N PRO A 76 1.76 -11.51 -12.44
CA PRO A 76 0.56 -10.65 -12.48
C PRO A 76 -0.76 -11.39 -12.77
N SER A 77 -0.67 -12.62 -13.28
CA SER A 77 -1.84 -13.43 -13.64
C SER A 77 -2.48 -14.19 -12.49
N ILE A 78 -1.90 -14.12 -11.28
CA ILE A 78 -2.40 -14.83 -10.10
C ILE A 78 -2.55 -13.89 -8.90
N GLU A 79 -3.44 -14.24 -7.99
CA GLU A 79 -3.67 -13.52 -6.74
C GLU A 79 -2.61 -13.92 -5.68
N GLY A 80 -1.34 -13.61 -5.96
CA GLY A 80 -0.17 -13.95 -5.13
C GLY A 80 0.22 -12.92 -4.07
N THR A 81 -0.63 -11.92 -3.80
CA THR A 81 -0.32 -10.83 -2.87
C THR A 81 -1.37 -10.66 -1.78
N SER A 82 -0.98 -10.03 -0.68
CA SER A 82 -1.88 -9.86 0.47
C SER A 82 -2.96 -8.79 0.28
N ARG A 83 -2.80 -7.88 -0.67
CA ARG A 83 -3.63 -6.69 -0.86
C ARG A 83 -3.79 -5.84 0.42
N LEU A 84 -2.77 -5.82 1.28
CA LEU A 84 -2.79 -5.10 2.57
C LEU A 84 -2.24 -3.68 2.49
N SER A 85 -1.66 -3.26 1.36
CA SER A 85 -1.00 -1.96 1.24
C SER A 85 -1.90 -0.77 1.62
N PRO A 86 -3.16 -0.65 1.16
CA PRO A 86 -4.05 0.44 1.59
C PRO A 86 -4.35 0.38 3.09
N HIS A 87 -4.62 -0.80 3.64
CA HIS A 87 -4.92 -0.97 5.05
C HIS A 87 -3.73 -0.59 5.95
N LEU A 88 -2.50 -0.94 5.52
CA LEU A 88 -1.27 -0.53 6.20
C LEU A 88 -1.02 0.98 6.08
N HIS A 89 -1.33 1.57 4.91
CA HIS A 89 -1.16 3.01 4.67
C HIS A 89 -2.05 3.85 5.59
N PHE A 90 -3.32 3.47 5.72
CA PHE A 90 -4.28 4.19 6.56
C PHE A 90 -4.29 3.74 8.02
N GLY A 91 -3.39 2.83 8.42
CA GLY A 91 -3.30 2.36 9.80
C GLY A 91 -4.47 1.48 10.27
N GLU A 92 -5.21 0.89 9.34
CA GLU A 92 -6.32 -0.03 9.63
C GLU A 92 -5.84 -1.37 10.17
N ILE A 93 -4.57 -1.71 9.93
CA ILE A 93 -3.85 -2.83 10.54
C ILE A 93 -2.40 -2.45 10.78
N SER A 94 -1.82 -2.88 11.88
CA SER A 94 -0.41 -2.61 12.15
C SER A 94 0.51 -3.60 11.41
N PRO A 95 1.72 -3.16 10.97
CA PRO A 95 2.72 -4.09 10.45
C PRO A 95 3.05 -5.24 11.40
N ARG A 96 2.99 -4.99 12.70
CA ARG A 96 3.18 -6.00 13.76
C ARG A 96 2.12 -7.10 13.68
N ALA A 97 0.85 -6.73 13.56
CA ALA A 97 -0.24 -7.70 13.42
C ALA A 97 -0.10 -8.54 12.14
N VAL A 98 0.31 -7.90 11.03
CA VAL A 98 0.57 -8.60 9.76
C VAL A 98 1.77 -9.54 9.86
N TRP A 99 2.82 -9.14 10.58
CA TRP A 99 4.01 -9.98 10.82
C TRP A 99 3.64 -11.30 11.51
N HIS A 100 2.84 -11.20 12.59
CA HIS A 100 2.42 -12.36 13.37
C HIS A 100 1.30 -13.17 12.71
N ALA A 101 0.52 -12.58 11.83
CA ALA A 101 -0.53 -13.29 11.10
C ALA A 101 -0.03 -14.46 10.25
N VAL A 102 1.24 -14.46 9.88
CA VAL A 102 1.88 -15.52 9.08
C VAL A 102 2.72 -16.51 9.90
N ASP A 103 2.69 -16.41 11.23
CA ASP A 103 3.42 -17.34 12.08
C ASP A 103 2.89 -18.76 11.94
N GLY A 104 3.80 -19.74 11.81
CA GLY A 104 3.46 -21.14 11.64
C GLY A 104 2.96 -21.55 10.25
N HIS A 105 2.98 -20.67 9.25
CA HIS A 105 2.48 -20.90 7.90
C HIS A 105 3.61 -21.02 6.85
N GLY A 106 4.63 -21.84 7.09
CA GLY A 106 5.72 -22.05 6.16
C GLY A 106 6.76 -20.92 6.14
N ASP A 107 7.51 -20.76 5.04
CA ASP A 107 8.56 -19.75 4.94
C ASP A 107 8.00 -18.36 4.56
N ALA A 108 7.80 -17.54 5.56
CA ALA A 108 7.34 -16.15 5.41
C ALA A 108 8.49 -15.14 5.23
N THR A 109 9.73 -15.58 5.00
CA THR A 109 10.91 -14.69 4.99
C THR A 109 10.78 -13.58 3.94
N THR A 110 10.38 -13.90 2.71
CA THR A 110 10.23 -12.90 1.64
C THR A 110 9.10 -11.93 1.95
N PHE A 111 7.96 -12.41 2.43
CA PHE A 111 6.84 -11.56 2.83
C PHE A 111 7.22 -10.58 3.96
N ARG A 112 7.91 -11.07 4.99
CA ARG A 112 8.40 -10.22 6.09
C ARG A 112 9.45 -9.20 5.67
N LYS A 113 10.26 -9.50 4.64
CA LYS A 113 11.17 -8.51 4.03
C LYS A 113 10.41 -7.31 3.46
N GLU A 114 9.25 -7.52 2.86
CA GLU A 114 8.45 -6.42 2.32
C GLU A 114 7.89 -5.52 3.42
N LEU A 115 7.52 -6.08 4.57
CA LEU A 115 7.15 -5.26 5.74
C LEU A 115 8.33 -4.45 6.27
N ALA A 116 9.53 -5.03 6.29
CA ALA A 116 10.76 -4.33 6.70
C ALA A 116 11.16 -3.23 5.68
N TRP A 117 10.95 -3.44 4.38
CA TRP A 117 11.14 -2.40 3.36
C TRP A 117 10.22 -1.20 3.57
N ARG A 118 8.99 -1.44 4.00
CA ARG A 118 8.07 -0.36 4.36
C ARG A 118 8.65 0.54 5.46
N ASP A 119 9.13 -0.06 6.55
CA ASP A 119 9.76 0.66 7.66
C ASP A 119 11.02 1.44 7.21
N PHE A 120 11.81 0.82 6.34
CA PHE A 120 12.96 1.49 5.72
C PHE A 120 12.53 2.72 4.89
N THR A 121 11.46 2.62 4.11
CA THR A 121 10.98 3.75 3.27
C THR A 121 10.44 4.90 4.12
N ASP A 122 9.81 4.62 5.25
CA ASP A 122 9.40 5.65 6.21
C ASP A 122 10.63 6.43 6.73
N GLY A 123 11.73 5.72 7.04
CA GLY A 123 13.01 6.33 7.40
C GLY A 123 13.62 7.19 6.28
N VAL A 124 13.47 6.76 5.01
CA VAL A 124 13.92 7.55 3.85
C VAL A 124 13.15 8.87 3.74
N VAL A 125 11.82 8.84 3.86
CA VAL A 125 10.99 10.04 3.80
C VAL A 125 11.29 11.00 4.96
N LEU A 126 11.53 10.47 6.17
CA LEU A 126 11.91 11.29 7.32
C LEU A 126 13.25 12.01 7.14
N THR A 127 14.21 11.37 6.46
CA THR A 127 15.54 11.96 6.21
C THR A 127 15.60 12.82 4.96
N MET A 128 14.71 12.60 4.01
CA MET A 128 14.60 13.32 2.73
C MET A 128 13.14 13.69 2.47
N PRO A 129 12.58 14.69 3.18
CA PRO A 129 11.15 15.03 3.07
C PRO A 129 10.73 15.47 1.67
N ASP A 130 11.65 16.02 0.88
CA ASP A 130 11.39 16.47 -0.49
C ASP A 130 11.57 15.36 -1.54
N TYR A 131 11.75 14.11 -1.11
CA TYR A 131 12.03 12.98 -2.02
C TYR A 131 10.91 12.71 -3.03
N GLY A 132 9.69 13.13 -2.74
CA GLY A 132 8.56 13.04 -3.68
C GLY A 132 8.68 13.96 -4.88
N ASP A 133 9.39 15.09 -4.73
CA ASP A 133 9.50 16.16 -5.75
C ASP A 133 10.91 16.31 -6.32
N THR A 134 11.91 15.73 -5.66
CA THR A 134 13.33 15.87 -6.03
C THR A 134 13.99 14.51 -6.20
N ASN A 135 15.04 14.46 -7.03
CA ASN A 135 15.88 13.27 -7.09
C ASN A 135 16.70 13.16 -5.79
N GLY A 136 16.58 12.04 -5.08
CA GLY A 136 17.37 11.78 -3.88
C GLY A 136 18.89 11.72 -4.12
N ARG A 137 19.30 11.67 -5.37
CA ARG A 137 20.70 11.76 -5.83
C ARG A 137 20.83 12.79 -6.93
N PRO A 138 21.44 13.96 -6.70
CA PRO A 138 21.53 15.08 -7.66
C PRO A 138 22.16 14.73 -9.00
N LYS A 139 22.95 13.64 -9.07
CA LYS A 139 23.52 13.17 -10.34
C LYS A 139 22.44 12.80 -11.37
N PHE A 140 21.22 12.42 -10.94
CA PHE A 140 20.12 12.11 -11.87
C PHE A 140 19.47 13.33 -12.49
N ASP A 141 19.69 14.52 -11.95
CA ASP A 141 19.25 15.79 -12.56
C ASP A 141 19.96 16.07 -13.88
N LYS A 142 21.12 15.45 -14.07
CA LYS A 142 21.93 15.56 -15.29
C LYS A 142 21.55 14.57 -16.39
N LEU A 143 20.59 13.68 -16.15
CA LEU A 143 20.09 12.79 -17.20
C LEU A 143 19.35 13.60 -18.27
N PRO A 144 19.55 13.27 -19.55
CA PRO A 144 18.85 13.93 -20.63
C PRO A 144 17.39 13.44 -20.68
N TRP A 145 16.60 13.91 -19.72
CA TRP A 145 15.17 13.59 -19.70
C TRP A 145 14.49 14.07 -20.97
N ARG A 146 13.67 13.22 -21.56
CA ARG A 146 12.88 13.58 -22.74
C ARG A 146 11.91 14.70 -22.41
N SER A 147 11.75 15.65 -23.32
CA SER A 147 10.87 16.81 -23.18
C SER A 147 10.23 17.17 -24.52
N GLY A 148 9.26 18.10 -24.49
CA GLY A 148 8.57 18.55 -25.67
C GLY A 148 7.48 17.61 -26.18
N LYS A 149 6.97 17.86 -27.37
CA LYS A 149 5.77 17.19 -27.93
C LYS A 149 5.86 15.67 -28.00
N GLU A 150 7.04 15.12 -28.26
CA GLU A 150 7.22 13.67 -28.31
C GLU A 150 7.09 13.05 -26.91
N ALA A 151 7.71 13.67 -25.90
CA ALA A 151 7.58 13.22 -24.51
C ALA A 151 6.14 13.35 -23.99
N GLU A 152 5.43 14.40 -24.38
CA GLU A 152 4.01 14.58 -24.06
C GLU A 152 3.14 13.49 -24.70
N ALA A 153 3.42 13.11 -25.95
CA ALA A 153 2.72 12.03 -26.62
C ALA A 153 2.95 10.67 -25.95
N ASP A 154 4.21 10.38 -25.58
CA ASP A 154 4.55 9.15 -24.85
C ASP A 154 3.92 9.10 -23.46
N LEU A 155 3.94 10.23 -22.73
CA LEU A 155 3.27 10.34 -21.44
C LEU A 155 1.78 10.06 -21.56
N LYS A 156 1.12 10.65 -22.58
CA LYS A 156 -0.29 10.39 -22.83
C LYS A 156 -0.56 8.94 -23.21
N ALA A 157 0.29 8.32 -24.00
CA ALA A 157 0.17 6.90 -24.35
C ALA A 157 0.29 6.02 -23.10
N TRP A 158 1.24 6.33 -22.20
CA TRP A 158 1.40 5.65 -20.92
C TRP A 158 0.17 5.83 -20.02
N GLN A 159 -0.27 7.06 -19.80
CA GLN A 159 -1.45 7.37 -18.97
C GLN A 159 -2.75 6.71 -19.46
N THR A 160 -2.84 6.41 -20.75
CA THR A 160 -4.03 5.79 -21.36
C THR A 160 -3.87 4.29 -21.64
N GLY A 161 -2.77 3.68 -21.23
CA GLY A 161 -2.48 2.26 -21.46
C GLY A 161 -2.38 1.91 -22.95
N LYS A 162 -1.69 2.75 -23.72
CA LYS A 162 -1.53 2.63 -25.17
C LYS A 162 -0.07 2.77 -25.62
N THR A 163 0.85 2.27 -24.81
CA THR A 163 2.29 2.29 -25.10
C THR A 163 2.70 1.27 -26.15
N GLY A 164 1.90 0.23 -26.37
CA GLY A 164 2.25 -0.93 -27.20
C GLY A 164 3.02 -2.01 -26.44
N TYR A 165 3.29 -1.81 -25.15
CA TYR A 165 3.87 -2.82 -24.25
C TYR A 165 2.75 -3.47 -23.44
N PRO A 166 2.34 -4.72 -23.73
CA PRO A 166 1.11 -5.31 -23.17
C PRO A 166 1.05 -5.29 -21.65
N ILE A 167 2.15 -5.58 -20.95
CA ILE A 167 2.19 -5.60 -19.49
C ILE A 167 2.06 -4.19 -18.89
N VAL A 168 2.68 -3.19 -19.51
CA VAL A 168 2.55 -1.78 -19.10
C VAL A 168 1.13 -1.30 -19.29
N ASP A 169 0.58 -1.57 -20.48
CA ASP A 169 -0.76 -1.16 -20.86
C ASP A 169 -1.83 -1.83 -19.99
N ALA A 170 -1.62 -3.11 -19.60
CA ALA A 170 -2.48 -3.81 -18.67
C ALA A 170 -2.47 -3.17 -17.29
N GLY A 171 -1.28 -2.88 -16.72
CA GLY A 171 -1.14 -2.23 -15.43
C GLY A 171 -1.77 -0.85 -15.37
N MET A 172 -1.69 -0.08 -16.48
CA MET A 172 -2.30 1.26 -16.53
C MET A 172 -3.83 1.23 -16.68
N ARG A 173 -4.40 0.09 -17.07
CA ARG A 173 -5.87 -0.08 -17.16
C ARG A 173 -6.47 -0.72 -15.92
N GLN A 174 -5.67 -1.35 -15.07
CA GLN A 174 -6.09 -1.95 -13.81
C GLN A 174 -6.48 -0.88 -12.78
#